data_d1e5b6e91abc2761d95b9feeb0e3e33a
#
_entry.id   d1e5b6e91abc2761d95b9feeb0e3e33a
#
_cell.length_a   1.000
_cell.length_b   1.000
_cell.length_c   1.000
_cell.angle_alpha   90.00
_cell.angle_beta   90.00
_cell.angle_gamma   90.00
#
_symmetry.space_group_name_H-M   'P 1'
#
loop_
_entity.id
_entity.type
_entity.pdbx_description
1 polymer ?
#
loop_
_entity_poly.entity_id
_entity_poly.type
_entity_poly.pdbx_seq_one_letter_code
_entity_poly.pdbx_strand_id
1 'polypeptide(L)'
;LELDTEDGVHIGSVASYFVDQDFNWISKTQPGQTRFRALGLDISESRYWGKGLGTQALTAWILYFGEHGERELYLQTWSGNTRMIRCAMKLGFQEVCRKPGIRQVRGETWDGLTFCLNMCAFQRYLLVGNLKDLALTSTAQEAVLGAYDARPGFYEAAALTSYEGEGPEFPICRKRTLDRLVLWCCHMTWARRQYEARGVSHQVILDTCSDIALRAKLYEAKTGKPGLSKDDVIWFRHIHHASIFRLGPLQFQRFEMVYLDEEGCGQAYMTFASEQKAHLPQGTPVINLHIPKDANLSPATVADALDQAMAFFPQVFPEHRAKAFLCYSWLLYPGLQALLPKESNILQFAARFQIIGQARDPAESIRRIYGKRFPRKENYPQDTQLQRQALGRFSFLGEACGILEIPASQAPQVAQSSQT
;
A
#
# COMPACT_ATOMS: atom_id res chain seq x y z
N LEU A 1 -1.90 -16.62 21.63
CA LEU A 1 -2.60 -16.71 20.36
C LEU A 1 -2.30 -18.02 19.66
N GLU A 2 -3.30 -18.59 19.06
CA GLU A 2 -3.20 -19.86 18.31
C GLU A 2 -2.64 -19.58 16.91
N LEU A 3 -1.95 -20.58 16.36
CA LEU A 3 -1.44 -20.62 15.01
C LEU A 3 -2.18 -21.69 14.24
N ASP A 4 -2.96 -21.27 13.25
CA ASP A 4 -3.71 -22.14 12.39
C ASP A 4 -3.23 -21.98 10.94
N THR A 5 -3.37 -23.03 10.15
CA THR A 5 -3.17 -22.98 8.69
C THR A 5 -4.38 -22.33 8.02
N GLU A 6 -4.28 -21.94 6.76
CA GLU A 6 -5.40 -21.34 6.00
C GLU A 6 -6.63 -22.25 5.91
N ASP A 7 -6.43 -23.57 5.99
CA ASP A 7 -7.49 -24.59 6.04
C ASP A 7 -7.97 -24.89 7.47
N GLY A 8 -7.59 -24.07 8.46
CA GLY A 8 -8.09 -24.11 9.83
C GLY A 8 -7.47 -25.22 10.71
N VAL A 9 -6.34 -25.79 10.32
CA VAL A 9 -5.64 -26.81 11.14
C VAL A 9 -4.77 -26.09 12.17
N HIS A 10 -5.02 -26.37 13.45
CA HIS A 10 -4.17 -25.87 14.55
C HIS A 10 -2.79 -26.48 14.49
N ILE A 11 -1.73 -25.65 14.51
CA ILE A 11 -0.33 -26.09 14.38
C ILE A 11 0.56 -25.66 15.53
N GLY A 12 0.10 -24.77 16.41
CA GLY A 12 0.89 -24.28 17.52
C GLY A 12 0.39 -22.99 18.12
N SER A 13 1.26 -22.29 18.85
CA SER A 13 0.91 -21.03 19.49
C SER A 13 2.06 -20.04 19.55
N VAL A 14 1.73 -18.75 19.66
CA VAL A 14 2.64 -17.70 20.12
C VAL A 14 2.16 -17.14 21.45
N ALA A 15 3.12 -16.90 22.34
CA ALA A 15 2.86 -16.36 23.67
C ALA A 15 3.85 -15.25 24.03
N SER A 16 3.57 -14.51 25.07
CA SER A 16 4.55 -13.63 25.69
C SER A 16 4.51 -13.76 27.20
N TYR A 17 5.62 -13.51 27.81
CA TYR A 17 5.79 -13.53 29.27
C TYR A 17 6.79 -12.44 29.67
N PHE A 18 6.92 -12.19 30.99
CA PHE A 18 7.87 -11.24 31.50
C PHE A 18 9.08 -11.92 32.13
N VAL A 19 10.24 -11.28 31.95
CA VAL A 19 11.50 -11.63 32.63
C VAL A 19 12.02 -10.43 33.41
N ASP A 20 12.80 -10.69 34.47
CA ASP A 20 13.48 -9.69 35.27
C ASP A 20 14.79 -9.20 34.61
N GLN A 21 15.54 -8.34 35.28
CA GLN A 21 16.83 -7.83 34.83
C GLN A 21 17.91 -8.91 34.63
N ASP A 22 17.77 -10.06 35.35
CA ASP A 22 18.65 -11.21 35.21
C ASP A 22 18.10 -12.25 34.24
N PHE A 23 17.04 -11.90 33.49
CA PHE A 23 16.34 -12.75 32.52
C PHE A 23 15.73 -14.02 33.13
N ASN A 24 15.33 -13.98 34.43
CA ASN A 24 14.53 -15.05 35.01
C ASN A 24 13.04 -14.78 34.77
N TRP A 25 12.28 -15.86 34.59
CA TRP A 25 10.84 -15.76 34.40
C TRP A 25 10.13 -15.16 35.62
N ILE A 26 9.24 -14.20 35.39
CA ILE A 26 8.40 -13.58 36.40
C ILE A 26 7.01 -14.22 36.36
N SER A 27 6.67 -14.99 37.39
CA SER A 27 5.34 -15.60 37.53
C SER A 27 4.25 -14.66 38.03
N LYS A 28 4.64 -13.65 38.85
CA LYS A 28 3.76 -12.62 39.42
C LYS A 28 4.45 -11.28 39.34
N THR A 29 3.87 -10.30 38.66
CA THR A 29 4.38 -8.95 38.54
C THR A 29 4.09 -8.15 39.85
N GLN A 30 5.09 -7.41 40.34
CA GLN A 30 4.93 -6.48 41.43
C GLN A 30 4.94 -5.03 40.91
N PRO A 31 4.21 -4.08 41.52
CA PRO A 31 4.28 -2.67 41.16
C PRO A 31 5.72 -2.14 41.27
N GLY A 32 6.19 -1.43 40.20
CA GLY A 32 7.54 -0.84 40.18
C GLY A 32 8.68 -1.83 39.81
N GLN A 33 8.38 -3.10 39.58
CA GLN A 33 9.40 -4.09 39.18
C GLN A 33 9.80 -3.86 37.71
N THR A 34 11.11 -3.71 37.46
CA THR A 34 11.68 -3.72 36.09
C THR A 34 11.40 -5.08 35.46
N ARG A 35 10.81 -5.05 34.29
CA ARG A 35 10.45 -6.26 33.52
C ARG A 35 10.62 -6.07 32.05
N PHE A 36 11.02 -7.12 31.37
CA PHE A 36 11.17 -7.16 29.92
C PHE A 36 10.21 -8.19 29.32
N ARG A 37 9.66 -7.87 28.15
CA ARG A 37 8.77 -8.83 27.46
C ARG A 37 9.58 -9.83 26.63
N ALA A 38 9.37 -11.08 26.91
CA ALA A 38 9.93 -12.19 26.15
C ALA A 38 8.83 -12.88 25.31
N LEU A 39 9.19 -13.25 24.09
CA LEU A 39 8.32 -13.92 23.12
C LEU A 39 8.54 -15.42 23.16
N GLY A 40 7.45 -16.19 23.12
CA GLY A 40 7.43 -17.64 22.98
C GLY A 40 6.76 -18.06 21.68
N LEU A 41 7.25 -19.15 21.11
CA LEU A 41 6.69 -19.81 19.93
C LEU A 41 6.76 -21.31 20.12
N ASP A 42 5.65 -22.00 19.89
CA ASP A 42 5.58 -23.44 19.74
C ASP A 42 4.94 -23.82 18.40
N ILE A 43 5.54 -24.78 17.70
CA ILE A 43 4.93 -25.49 16.58
C ILE A 43 5.03 -26.98 16.89
N SER A 44 3.89 -27.58 17.25
CA SER A 44 3.80 -28.85 17.89
C SER A 44 4.22 -30.02 16.99
N GLU A 45 3.91 -29.96 15.69
CA GLU A 45 4.15 -31.03 14.75
C GLU A 45 5.35 -30.80 13.83
N SER A 46 6.25 -31.79 13.79
CA SER A 46 7.49 -31.71 12.99
C SER A 46 7.26 -31.54 11.48
N ARG A 47 6.12 -32.01 10.96
CA ARG A 47 5.75 -31.83 9.54
C ARG A 47 5.62 -30.37 9.11
N TYR A 48 5.43 -29.47 10.07
CA TYR A 48 5.34 -28.02 9.83
C TYR A 48 6.67 -27.29 10.03
N TRP A 49 7.71 -27.98 10.52
CA TRP A 49 9.02 -27.38 10.75
C TRP A 49 9.79 -27.15 9.45
N GLY A 50 10.66 -26.14 9.43
CA GLY A 50 11.50 -25.81 8.27
C GLY A 50 10.78 -25.14 7.10
N LYS A 51 9.48 -24.92 7.19
CA LYS A 51 8.63 -24.29 6.16
C LYS A 51 8.52 -22.75 6.27
N GLY A 52 9.23 -22.14 7.21
CA GLY A 52 9.17 -20.68 7.43
C GLY A 52 8.06 -20.21 8.36
N LEU A 53 7.11 -21.09 8.75
CA LEU A 53 5.95 -20.73 9.56
C LEU A 53 6.33 -20.06 10.89
N GLY A 54 7.35 -20.58 11.59
CA GLY A 54 7.84 -19.97 12.83
C GLY A 54 8.39 -18.55 12.63
N THR A 55 9.04 -18.29 11.49
CA THR A 55 9.51 -16.94 11.15
C THR A 55 8.34 -16.01 10.86
N GLN A 56 7.32 -16.47 10.14
CA GLN A 56 6.09 -15.69 9.86
C GLN A 56 5.34 -15.36 11.15
N ALA A 57 5.14 -16.37 12.02
CA ALA A 57 4.45 -16.20 13.30
C ALA A 57 5.17 -15.19 14.22
N LEU A 58 6.49 -15.30 14.38
CA LEU A 58 7.28 -14.34 15.15
C LEU A 58 7.28 -12.95 14.50
N THR A 59 7.34 -12.85 13.18
CA THR A 59 7.22 -11.57 12.47
C THR A 59 5.90 -10.89 12.82
N ALA A 60 4.78 -11.60 12.69
CA ALA A 60 3.46 -11.06 13.02
C ALA A 60 3.36 -10.64 14.50
N TRP A 61 3.97 -11.44 15.40
CA TRP A 61 3.95 -11.17 16.84
C TRP A 61 4.80 -9.96 17.22
N ILE A 62 5.97 -9.77 16.60
CA ILE A 62 6.82 -8.58 16.76
C ILE A 62 6.08 -7.33 16.25
N LEU A 63 5.45 -7.41 15.07
CA LEU A 63 4.68 -6.30 14.51
C LEU A 63 3.50 -5.92 15.41
N TYR A 64 2.79 -6.91 15.97
CA TYR A 64 1.71 -6.68 16.94
C TYR A 64 2.19 -5.88 18.14
N PHE A 65 3.29 -6.26 18.76
CA PHE A 65 3.84 -5.51 19.90
C PHE A 65 4.35 -4.13 19.51
N GLY A 66 4.93 -3.98 18.32
CA GLY A 66 5.36 -2.69 17.79
C GLY A 66 4.20 -1.71 17.63
N GLU A 67 3.01 -2.18 17.18
CA GLU A 67 1.77 -1.38 17.09
C GLU A 67 1.26 -0.95 18.47
N HIS A 68 1.57 -1.71 19.52
CA HIS A 68 1.22 -1.39 20.91
C HIS A 68 2.33 -0.61 21.65
N GLY A 69 3.31 -0.07 20.91
CA GLY A 69 4.37 0.77 21.45
C GLY A 69 5.52 0.01 22.13
N GLU A 70 5.50 -1.34 22.10
CA GLU A 70 6.58 -2.14 22.67
C GLU A 70 7.65 -2.44 21.60
N ARG A 71 8.87 -1.98 21.85
CA ARG A 71 9.98 -2.10 20.90
C ARG A 71 11.17 -2.88 21.45
N GLU A 72 11.23 -3.05 22.76
CA GLU A 72 12.24 -3.85 23.44
C GLU A 72 11.71 -5.24 23.73
N LEU A 73 11.98 -6.16 22.81
CA LEU A 73 11.46 -7.52 22.81
C LEU A 73 12.59 -8.53 22.97
N TYR A 74 12.36 -9.53 23.79
CA TYR A 74 13.30 -10.60 24.05
C TYR A 74 12.76 -11.94 23.56
N LEU A 75 13.64 -12.93 23.45
CA LEU A 75 13.29 -14.31 23.14
C LEU A 75 14.23 -15.24 23.93
N GLN A 76 13.70 -16.25 24.58
CA GLN A 76 14.50 -17.23 25.31
C GLN A 76 14.39 -18.61 24.67
N THR A 77 15.51 -19.32 24.63
CA THR A 77 15.57 -20.71 24.18
C THR A 77 16.76 -21.44 24.83
N TRP A 78 17.09 -22.61 24.40
CA TRP A 78 18.24 -23.41 24.84
C TRP A 78 19.22 -23.64 23.69
N SER A 79 20.50 -23.84 24.01
CA SER A 79 21.60 -23.84 23.04
C SER A 79 21.53 -24.95 21.99
N GLY A 80 20.80 -26.01 22.23
CA GLY A 80 20.52 -27.10 21.28
C GLY A 80 19.32 -26.81 20.35
N ASN A 81 18.52 -25.77 20.60
CA ASN A 81 17.38 -25.42 19.73
C ASN A 81 17.81 -24.63 18.51
N THR A 82 18.58 -25.28 17.63
CA THR A 82 19.17 -24.64 16.44
C THR A 82 18.13 -24.03 15.50
N ARG A 83 16.88 -24.55 15.47
CA ARG A 83 15.80 -23.99 14.64
C ARG A 83 15.34 -22.65 15.17
N MET A 84 15.06 -22.56 16.49
CA MET A 84 14.65 -21.29 17.10
C MET A 84 15.78 -20.25 17.04
N ILE A 85 17.02 -20.64 17.28
CA ILE A 85 18.19 -19.76 17.18
C ILE A 85 18.31 -19.19 15.76
N ARG A 86 18.20 -20.02 14.71
CA ARG A 86 18.24 -19.54 13.31
C ARG A 86 17.05 -18.62 12.99
N CYS A 87 15.87 -18.93 13.51
CA CYS A 87 14.69 -18.09 13.34
C CYS A 87 14.89 -16.71 13.99
N ALA A 88 15.35 -16.68 15.24
CA ALA A 88 15.65 -15.46 15.97
C ALA A 88 16.71 -14.60 15.26
N MET A 89 17.85 -15.18 14.90
CA MET A 89 18.93 -14.46 14.21
C MET A 89 18.47 -13.90 12.85
N LYS A 90 17.65 -14.65 12.11
CA LYS A 90 17.08 -14.19 10.82
C LYS A 90 16.20 -12.95 11.00
N LEU A 91 15.48 -12.84 12.12
CA LEU A 91 14.63 -11.70 12.46
C LEU A 91 15.38 -10.54 13.11
N GLY A 92 16.69 -10.67 13.33
CA GLY A 92 17.52 -9.61 13.91
C GLY A 92 17.68 -9.68 15.42
N PHE A 93 17.29 -10.78 16.07
CA PHE A 93 17.60 -10.98 17.48
C PHE A 93 19.11 -11.25 17.66
N GLN A 94 19.68 -10.72 18.74
CA GLN A 94 21.09 -10.87 19.11
C GLN A 94 21.18 -11.49 20.52
N GLU A 95 22.10 -12.46 20.73
CA GLU A 95 22.31 -13.06 22.05
C GLU A 95 22.85 -12.03 23.02
N VAL A 96 22.15 -11.84 24.15
CA VAL A 96 22.51 -10.87 25.21
C VAL A 96 22.84 -11.56 26.54
N CYS A 97 22.40 -12.80 26.73
CA CYS A 97 22.70 -13.56 27.94
C CYS A 97 22.76 -15.06 27.63
N ARG A 98 23.74 -15.71 28.27
CA ARG A 98 23.92 -17.17 28.26
C ARG A 98 24.11 -17.66 29.69
N LYS A 99 23.24 -18.57 30.14
CA LYS A 99 23.32 -19.22 31.44
C LYS A 99 23.75 -20.67 31.26
N PRO A 100 25.01 -21.03 31.64
CA PRO A 100 25.54 -22.37 31.39
C PRO A 100 24.75 -23.45 32.14
N GLY A 101 24.43 -24.55 31.45
CA GLY A 101 23.95 -25.79 32.04
C GLY A 101 22.61 -25.74 32.76
N ILE A 102 21.78 -24.69 32.54
CA ILE A 102 20.51 -24.52 33.29
C ILE A 102 19.32 -25.27 32.67
N ARG A 103 19.47 -25.86 31.51
CA ARG A 103 18.36 -26.52 30.78
C ARG A 103 18.61 -28.00 30.63
N GLN A 104 17.65 -28.80 31.11
CA GLN A 104 17.63 -30.25 30.89
C GLN A 104 16.64 -30.56 29.77
N VAL A 105 17.12 -31.08 28.65
CA VAL A 105 16.28 -31.43 27.49
C VAL A 105 16.67 -32.81 26.99
N ARG A 106 15.73 -33.73 27.04
CA ARG A 106 15.91 -35.13 26.58
C ARG A 106 17.11 -35.84 27.23
N GLY A 107 17.35 -35.55 28.51
CA GLY A 107 18.45 -36.13 29.26
C GLY A 107 19.83 -35.48 29.10
N GLU A 108 19.92 -34.47 28.24
CA GLU A 108 21.16 -33.68 28.02
C GLU A 108 21.06 -32.31 28.69
N THR A 109 22.22 -31.80 29.11
CA THR A 109 22.34 -30.47 29.75
C THR A 109 22.74 -29.43 28.70
N TRP A 110 22.01 -28.33 28.66
CA TRP A 110 22.16 -27.25 27.70
C TRP A 110 22.19 -25.89 28.38
N ASP A 111 22.78 -24.91 27.70
CA ASP A 111 22.74 -23.52 28.17
C ASP A 111 21.36 -22.89 27.88
N GLY A 112 20.91 -22.03 28.80
CA GLY A 112 19.81 -21.12 28.54
C GLY A 112 20.30 -19.88 27.81
N LEU A 113 19.64 -19.52 26.70
CA LEU A 113 19.97 -18.37 25.88
C LEU A 113 18.87 -17.34 25.95
N THR A 114 19.26 -16.07 26.06
CA THR A 114 18.35 -14.94 25.91
C THR A 114 18.83 -14.03 24.78
N PHE A 115 17.93 -13.69 23.87
CA PHE A 115 18.16 -12.82 22.75
C PHE A 115 17.34 -11.52 22.91
N CYS A 116 17.90 -10.39 22.47
CA CYS A 116 17.21 -9.12 22.37
C CYS A 116 17.04 -8.73 20.90
N LEU A 117 15.88 -8.20 20.54
CA LEU A 117 15.57 -7.76 19.17
C LEU A 117 16.29 -6.47 18.83
N ASN A 118 17.09 -6.47 17.78
CA ASN A 118 17.60 -5.28 17.14
C ASN A 118 16.59 -4.77 16.09
N MET A 119 15.88 -3.68 16.41
CA MET A 119 14.82 -3.16 15.55
C MET A 119 15.32 -2.73 14.16
N CYS A 120 16.55 -2.21 14.05
CA CYS A 120 17.13 -1.88 12.74
C CYS A 120 17.34 -3.13 11.89
N ALA A 121 17.83 -4.22 12.49
CA ALA A 121 18.00 -5.50 11.79
C ALA A 121 16.67 -6.12 11.40
N PHE A 122 15.66 -6.02 12.27
CA PHE A 122 14.30 -6.47 11.96
C PHE A 122 13.69 -5.66 10.81
N GLN A 123 13.79 -4.33 10.85
CA GLN A 123 13.31 -3.48 9.75
C GLN A 123 14.04 -3.81 8.43
N ARG A 124 15.34 -4.12 8.49
CA ARG A 124 16.08 -4.57 7.30
C ARG A 124 15.55 -5.90 6.76
N TYR A 125 15.22 -6.84 7.65
CA TYR A 125 14.59 -8.09 7.25
C TYR A 125 13.26 -7.86 6.51
N LEU A 126 12.40 -6.98 7.04
CA LEU A 126 11.13 -6.59 6.42
C LEU A 126 11.37 -5.88 5.07
N LEU A 127 12.33 -4.96 5.01
CA LEU A 127 12.70 -4.24 3.79
C LEU A 127 13.12 -5.21 2.67
N VAL A 128 13.97 -6.19 2.97
CA VAL A 128 14.38 -7.22 1.99
C VAL A 128 13.18 -8.04 1.50
N GLY A 129 12.22 -8.33 2.38
CA GLY A 129 10.96 -8.97 2.01
C GLY A 129 10.14 -8.09 1.05
N ASN A 130 9.92 -6.84 1.41
CA ASN A 130 9.16 -5.87 0.60
C ASN A 130 9.78 -5.65 -0.79
N LEU A 131 11.11 -5.60 -0.89
CA LEU A 131 11.79 -5.43 -2.17
C LEU A 131 11.61 -6.62 -3.13
N LYS A 132 11.38 -7.83 -2.63
CA LYS A 132 11.07 -9.00 -3.48
C LYS A 132 9.71 -8.88 -4.15
N ASP A 133 8.77 -8.25 -3.46
CA ASP A 133 7.40 -8.07 -3.94
C ASP A 133 7.25 -6.83 -4.84
N LEU A 134 8.20 -5.89 -4.75
CA LEU A 134 8.24 -4.71 -5.60
C LEU A 134 9.13 -4.98 -6.82
N ALA A 135 8.57 -4.85 -8.02
CA ALA A 135 9.31 -4.96 -9.27
C ALA A 135 10.18 -3.71 -9.56
N LEU A 136 11.00 -3.31 -8.59
CA LEU A 136 12.00 -2.25 -8.78
C LEU A 136 13.13 -2.73 -9.69
N THR A 137 13.83 -1.79 -10.35
CA THR A 137 15.09 -2.09 -11.06
C THR A 137 16.15 -2.59 -10.09
N SER A 138 17.11 -3.39 -10.56
CA SER A 138 18.25 -3.84 -9.74
C SER A 138 19.01 -2.65 -9.15
N THR A 139 19.25 -1.62 -9.96
CA THR A 139 19.89 -0.36 -9.53
C THR A 139 19.12 0.30 -8.38
N ALA A 140 17.78 0.35 -8.46
CA ALA A 140 16.97 0.93 -7.39
C ALA A 140 16.99 0.07 -6.13
N GLN A 141 16.94 -1.26 -6.25
CA GLN A 141 17.03 -2.17 -5.10
C GLN A 141 18.38 -2.04 -4.37
N GLU A 142 19.48 -2.04 -5.10
CA GLU A 142 20.84 -1.85 -4.56
C GLU A 142 20.98 -0.49 -3.87
N ALA A 143 20.47 0.58 -4.50
CA ALA A 143 20.49 1.92 -3.92
C ALA A 143 19.66 2.01 -2.62
N VAL A 144 18.50 1.35 -2.56
CA VAL A 144 17.65 1.30 -1.37
C VAL A 144 18.37 0.57 -0.24
N LEU A 145 18.91 -0.63 -0.49
CA LEU A 145 19.63 -1.41 0.53
C LEU A 145 20.89 -0.68 1.01
N GLY A 146 21.71 -0.16 0.09
CA GLY A 146 22.92 0.59 0.46
C GLY A 146 22.62 1.85 1.27
N ALA A 147 21.56 2.59 0.93
CA ALA A 147 21.15 3.75 1.71
C ALA A 147 20.64 3.36 3.10
N TYR A 148 19.85 2.28 3.20
CA TYR A 148 19.38 1.75 4.49
C TYR A 148 20.55 1.32 5.38
N ASP A 149 21.46 0.52 4.84
CA ASP A 149 22.62 -0.02 5.58
C ASP A 149 23.57 1.08 6.07
N ALA A 150 23.65 2.20 5.34
CA ALA A 150 24.43 3.37 5.77
C ALA A 150 23.82 4.13 6.95
N ARG A 151 22.47 4.11 7.13
CA ARG A 151 21.77 4.90 8.16
C ARG A 151 20.54 4.15 8.71
N PRO A 152 20.68 2.92 9.25
CA PRO A 152 19.53 2.09 9.60
C PRO A 152 18.65 2.72 10.67
N GLY A 153 19.22 3.33 11.73
CA GLY A 153 18.43 3.99 12.79
C GLY A 153 17.63 5.19 12.29
N PHE A 154 18.15 5.93 11.29
CA PHE A 154 17.40 7.02 10.69
C PHE A 154 16.14 6.51 9.95
N TYR A 155 16.28 5.47 9.13
CA TYR A 155 15.15 4.96 8.37
C TYR A 155 14.14 4.20 9.23
N GLU A 156 14.62 3.47 10.24
CA GLU A 156 13.77 2.77 11.19
C GLU A 156 12.86 3.75 11.94
N ALA A 157 13.40 4.82 12.49
CA ALA A 157 12.63 5.84 13.19
C ALA A 157 11.73 6.66 12.23
N ALA A 158 12.27 7.08 11.07
CA ALA A 158 11.54 7.92 10.14
C ALA A 158 10.40 7.18 9.41
N ALA A 159 10.46 5.86 9.24
CA ALA A 159 9.40 5.10 8.61
C ALA A 159 8.09 5.15 9.41
N LEU A 160 8.18 5.14 10.75
CA LEU A 160 7.02 5.19 11.63
C LEU A 160 6.25 6.51 11.54
N THR A 161 6.96 7.61 11.36
CA THR A 161 6.39 8.97 11.35
C THR A 161 6.19 9.53 9.94
N SER A 162 6.42 8.74 8.90
CA SER A 162 6.41 9.18 7.50
C SER A 162 5.13 9.89 7.07
N TYR A 163 3.99 9.48 7.60
CA TYR A 163 2.65 9.99 7.27
C TYR A 163 1.91 10.58 8.47
N GLU A 164 2.63 11.05 9.48
CA GLU A 164 2.02 11.86 10.55
C GLU A 164 1.57 13.22 10.00
N GLY A 165 0.36 13.66 10.39
CA GLY A 165 -0.23 14.92 9.92
C GLY A 165 -1.03 14.74 8.62
N GLU A 166 -1.16 15.82 7.84
CA GLU A 166 -2.01 15.85 6.65
C GLU A 166 -1.29 16.42 5.41
N GLY A 167 -1.64 15.88 4.25
CA GLY A 167 -1.36 16.40 2.93
C GLY A 167 0.13 16.64 2.61
N PRO A 168 0.47 17.82 2.04
CA PRO A 168 1.84 18.13 1.62
C PRO A 168 2.84 18.26 2.77
N GLU A 169 2.38 18.30 4.01
CA GLU A 169 3.20 18.46 5.22
C GLU A 169 3.75 17.15 5.77
N PHE A 170 3.34 16.01 5.25
CA PHE A 170 3.89 14.73 5.66
C PHE A 170 5.42 14.76 5.76
N PRO A 171 6.01 14.26 6.84
CA PRO A 171 7.46 14.27 7.05
C PRO A 171 8.25 13.66 5.89
N ILE A 172 7.73 12.64 5.22
CA ILE A 172 8.35 12.02 4.05
C ILE A 172 8.52 13.02 2.89
N CYS A 173 7.62 14.01 2.74
CA CYS A 173 7.69 15.02 1.68
C CYS A 173 8.94 15.91 1.79
N ARG A 174 9.50 16.06 3.00
CA ARG A 174 10.70 16.86 3.29
C ARG A 174 12.01 16.09 3.09
N LYS A 175 11.95 14.78 2.81
CA LYS A 175 13.13 13.93 2.60
C LYS A 175 13.67 14.05 1.18
N ARG A 176 14.94 13.62 0.96
CA ARG A 176 15.54 13.52 -0.37
C ARG A 176 14.85 12.44 -1.20
N THR A 177 15.01 12.48 -2.49
CA THR A 177 14.31 11.59 -3.43
C THR A 177 14.57 10.11 -3.20
N LEU A 178 15.82 9.71 -2.95
CA LEU A 178 16.18 8.34 -2.60
C LEU A 178 15.65 7.98 -1.20
N ASP A 179 15.77 8.88 -0.23
CA ASP A 179 15.25 8.64 1.13
C ASP A 179 13.74 8.39 1.12
N ARG A 180 12.97 9.06 0.24
CA ARG A 180 11.53 8.81 0.06
C ARG A 180 11.27 7.38 -0.42
N LEU A 181 12.05 6.89 -1.38
CA LEU A 181 11.91 5.52 -1.87
C LEU A 181 12.25 4.50 -0.78
N VAL A 182 13.36 4.69 -0.05
CA VAL A 182 13.75 3.82 1.08
C VAL A 182 12.65 3.79 2.14
N LEU A 183 12.16 4.96 2.55
CA LEU A 183 11.10 5.08 3.56
C LEU A 183 9.81 4.39 3.12
N TRP A 184 9.42 4.50 1.86
CA TRP A 184 8.26 3.77 1.35
C TRP A 184 8.46 2.27 1.35
N CYS A 185 9.63 1.79 0.92
CA CYS A 185 9.95 0.37 0.99
C CYS A 185 9.94 -0.17 2.44
N CYS A 186 10.38 0.62 3.42
CA CYS A 186 10.25 0.28 4.84
C CYS A 186 8.80 0.33 5.33
N HIS A 187 8.05 1.36 4.91
CA HIS A 187 6.67 1.61 5.35
C HIS A 187 5.66 0.60 4.79
N MET A 188 5.97 -0.05 3.69
CA MET A 188 5.07 -0.96 2.96
C MET A 188 4.49 -2.07 3.85
N THR A 189 5.25 -2.61 4.81
CA THR A 189 4.76 -3.63 5.74
C THR A 189 3.58 -3.12 6.57
N TRP A 190 3.65 -1.90 7.07
CA TRP A 190 2.59 -1.26 7.85
C TRP A 190 1.37 -0.93 6.99
N ALA A 191 1.59 -0.41 5.78
CA ALA A 191 0.52 -0.16 4.83
C ALA A 191 -0.25 -1.44 4.47
N ARG A 192 0.45 -2.55 4.19
CA ARG A 192 -0.17 -3.86 3.90
C ARG A 192 -1.09 -4.33 5.01
N ARG A 193 -0.70 -4.20 6.27
CA ARG A 193 -1.52 -4.62 7.41
C ARG A 193 -2.86 -3.88 7.46
N GLN A 194 -2.92 -2.63 6.97
CA GLN A 194 -4.18 -1.89 6.86
C GLN A 194 -5.15 -2.51 5.85
N TYR A 195 -4.63 -3.09 4.77
CA TYR A 195 -5.42 -3.83 3.79
C TYR A 195 -5.84 -5.21 4.32
N GLU A 196 -4.90 -5.93 4.92
CA GLU A 196 -5.13 -7.25 5.53
C GLU A 196 -6.20 -7.19 6.61
N ALA A 197 -6.17 -6.17 7.47
CA ALA A 197 -7.18 -5.92 8.51
C ALA A 197 -8.60 -5.70 7.94
N ARG A 198 -8.72 -5.33 6.64
CA ARG A 198 -9.99 -5.20 5.93
C ARG A 198 -10.38 -6.44 5.13
N GLY A 199 -9.63 -7.53 5.24
CA GLY A 199 -9.87 -8.76 4.47
C GLY A 199 -9.54 -8.64 2.99
N VAL A 200 -8.72 -7.67 2.58
CA VAL A 200 -8.28 -7.52 1.18
C VAL A 200 -7.33 -8.66 0.83
N SER A 201 -7.55 -9.30 -0.31
CA SER A 201 -6.71 -10.41 -0.76
C SER A 201 -5.27 -9.98 -1.01
N HIS A 202 -4.33 -10.89 -0.77
CA HIS A 202 -2.90 -10.64 -0.94
C HIS A 202 -2.55 -10.14 -2.37
N GLN A 203 -3.21 -10.69 -3.41
CA GLN A 203 -2.97 -10.26 -4.78
C GLN A 203 -3.37 -8.80 -5.01
N VAL A 204 -4.53 -8.36 -4.54
CA VAL A 204 -4.98 -6.96 -4.66
C VAL A 204 -4.03 -6.02 -3.92
N ILE A 205 -3.47 -6.45 -2.78
CA ILE A 205 -2.47 -5.67 -2.05
C ILE A 205 -1.19 -5.51 -2.88
N LEU A 206 -0.67 -6.60 -3.46
CA LEU A 206 0.52 -6.57 -4.32
C LEU A 206 0.31 -5.69 -5.55
N ASP A 207 -0.82 -5.86 -6.24
CA ASP A 207 -1.17 -5.07 -7.42
C ASP A 207 -1.26 -3.58 -7.07
N THR A 208 -1.87 -3.24 -5.93
CA THR A 208 -1.96 -1.86 -5.45
C THR A 208 -0.58 -1.28 -5.13
N CYS A 209 0.27 -2.03 -4.43
CA CYS A 209 1.63 -1.62 -4.10
C CYS A 209 2.55 -1.53 -5.33
N SER A 210 2.21 -2.17 -6.46
CA SER A 210 2.96 -2.07 -7.71
C SER A 210 3.06 -0.64 -8.26
N ASP A 211 2.15 0.27 -7.86
CA ASP A 211 2.21 1.69 -8.21
C ASP A 211 3.50 2.36 -7.68
N ILE A 212 4.05 1.89 -6.56
CA ILE A 212 5.31 2.37 -6.01
C ILE A 212 6.45 2.09 -7.00
N ALA A 213 6.51 0.85 -7.51
CA ALA A 213 7.53 0.46 -8.49
C ALA A 213 7.34 1.18 -9.83
N LEU A 214 6.10 1.35 -10.29
CA LEU A 214 5.78 2.11 -11.50
C LEU A 214 6.31 3.55 -11.38
N ARG A 215 6.01 4.25 -10.30
CA ARG A 215 6.45 5.63 -10.11
C ARG A 215 7.96 5.76 -9.91
N ALA A 216 8.58 4.81 -9.20
CA ALA A 216 10.04 4.76 -9.08
C ALA A 216 10.73 4.59 -10.44
N LYS A 217 10.23 3.69 -11.30
CA LYS A 217 10.72 3.52 -12.68
C LYS A 217 10.55 4.78 -13.53
N LEU A 218 9.40 5.45 -13.43
CA LEU A 218 9.15 6.70 -14.14
C LEU A 218 10.06 7.84 -13.66
N TYR A 219 10.34 7.89 -12.36
CA TYR A 219 11.27 8.84 -11.78
C TYR A 219 12.70 8.58 -12.26
N GLU A 220 13.14 7.34 -12.22
CA GLU A 220 14.48 6.92 -12.67
C GLU A 220 14.66 7.18 -14.17
N ALA A 221 13.67 6.84 -15.01
CA ALA A 221 13.71 7.13 -16.44
C ALA A 221 13.81 8.63 -16.75
N LYS A 222 13.19 9.49 -15.91
CA LYS A 222 13.24 10.94 -16.09
C LYS A 222 14.53 11.58 -15.60
N THR A 223 15.13 11.05 -14.54
CA THR A 223 16.21 11.71 -13.79
C THR A 223 17.57 11.01 -13.90
N GLY A 224 17.57 9.75 -14.37
CA GLY A 224 18.74 8.86 -14.37
C GLY A 224 19.13 8.37 -12.97
N LYS A 225 18.32 8.57 -11.95
CA LYS A 225 18.63 8.23 -10.55
C LYS A 225 17.42 7.59 -9.86
N PRO A 226 17.64 6.55 -9.02
CA PRO A 226 16.57 5.98 -8.19
C PRO A 226 15.97 7.01 -7.22
N GLY A 227 14.66 6.94 -7.02
CA GLY A 227 13.96 7.79 -6.06
C GLY A 227 12.48 7.96 -6.35
N LEU A 228 11.84 8.82 -5.55
CA LEU A 228 10.45 9.24 -5.70
C LEU A 228 10.33 10.77 -5.65
N SER A 229 9.42 11.33 -6.41
CA SER A 229 9.08 12.75 -6.33
C SER A 229 8.26 13.06 -5.05
N LYS A 230 8.07 14.34 -4.75
CA LYS A 230 7.18 14.78 -3.66
C LYS A 230 5.73 14.41 -3.97
N ASP A 231 5.30 14.59 -5.21
CA ASP A 231 3.93 14.29 -5.65
C ASP A 231 3.60 12.80 -5.54
N ASP A 232 4.59 11.91 -5.82
CA ASP A 232 4.40 10.48 -5.68
C ASP A 232 4.11 10.08 -4.23
N VAL A 233 4.90 10.58 -3.27
CA VAL A 233 4.69 10.23 -1.85
C VAL A 233 3.43 10.88 -1.27
N ILE A 234 3.00 12.04 -1.79
CA ILE A 234 1.69 12.62 -1.45
C ILE A 234 0.57 11.71 -1.97
N TRP A 235 0.69 11.20 -3.18
CA TRP A 235 -0.27 10.25 -3.75
C TRP A 235 -0.35 8.96 -2.93
N PHE A 236 0.76 8.44 -2.45
CA PHE A 236 0.82 7.21 -1.67
C PHE A 236 0.14 7.28 -0.31
N ARG A 237 -0.34 8.45 0.14
CA ARG A 237 -1.24 8.54 1.30
C ARG A 237 -2.46 7.62 1.12
N HIS A 238 -2.92 7.45 -0.12
CA HIS A 238 -4.04 6.56 -0.42
C HIS A 238 -3.70 5.08 -0.20
N ILE A 239 -2.43 4.68 -0.46
CA ILE A 239 -1.95 3.35 -0.13
C ILE A 239 -1.76 3.22 1.38
N HIS A 240 -1.19 4.24 2.04
CA HIS A 240 -1.01 4.26 3.49
C HIS A 240 -2.34 4.06 4.25
N HIS A 241 -3.41 4.74 3.83
CA HIS A 241 -4.74 4.63 4.46
C HIS A 241 -5.57 3.45 3.95
N ALA A 242 -5.04 2.59 3.11
CA ALA A 242 -5.77 1.51 2.43
C ALA A 242 -7.11 2.02 1.83
N SER A 243 -7.05 3.15 1.13
CA SER A 243 -8.22 3.81 0.52
C SER A 243 -8.26 3.69 -1.00
N ILE A 244 -7.22 3.13 -1.64
CA ILE A 244 -7.14 2.89 -3.08
C ILE A 244 -6.80 1.43 -3.36
N PHE A 245 -7.36 0.86 -4.43
CA PHE A 245 -7.22 -0.55 -4.78
C PHE A 245 -6.97 -0.68 -6.28
N ARG A 246 -5.93 -1.39 -6.69
CA ARG A 246 -5.71 -1.72 -8.09
C ARG A 246 -6.42 -3.02 -8.44
N LEU A 247 -7.40 -2.93 -9.33
CA LEU A 247 -8.14 -4.06 -9.86
C LEU A 247 -7.94 -4.07 -11.38
N GLY A 248 -7.20 -5.03 -11.88
CA GLY A 248 -6.75 -5.05 -13.27
C GLY A 248 -5.90 -3.79 -13.61
N PRO A 249 -6.18 -3.11 -14.75
CA PRO A 249 -5.40 -1.96 -15.19
C PRO A 249 -5.74 -0.65 -14.46
N LEU A 250 -6.81 -0.60 -13.69
CA LEU A 250 -7.35 0.62 -13.09
C LEU A 250 -7.16 0.63 -11.57
N GLN A 251 -7.23 1.82 -10.99
CA GLN A 251 -7.26 2.01 -9.54
C GLN A 251 -8.60 2.59 -9.11
N PHE A 252 -9.14 2.09 -8.02
CA PHE A 252 -10.44 2.44 -7.51
C PHE A 252 -10.33 2.89 -6.06
N GLN A 253 -11.10 3.91 -5.70
CA GLN A 253 -11.09 4.50 -4.37
C GLN A 253 -12.51 4.62 -3.85
N ARG A 254 -12.75 4.20 -2.61
CA ARG A 254 -13.97 4.56 -1.90
C ARG A 254 -14.03 6.09 -1.76
N PHE A 255 -15.08 6.69 -2.25
CA PHE A 255 -15.18 8.13 -2.33
C PHE A 255 -16.63 8.62 -2.17
N GLU A 256 -16.80 9.89 -1.93
CA GLU A 256 -18.09 10.57 -1.95
C GLU A 256 -18.11 11.57 -3.11
N MET A 257 -19.29 11.78 -3.69
CA MET A 257 -19.45 12.72 -4.79
C MET A 257 -19.04 14.12 -4.36
N VAL A 258 -18.09 14.70 -5.06
CA VAL A 258 -17.64 16.09 -4.91
C VAL A 258 -17.67 16.76 -6.28
N TYR A 259 -18.33 17.88 -6.37
CA TYR A 259 -18.33 18.72 -7.57
C TYR A 259 -17.17 19.70 -7.53
N LEU A 260 -16.36 19.74 -8.60
CA LEU A 260 -15.22 20.68 -8.71
C LEU A 260 -15.71 22.03 -9.23
N ASP A 261 -16.59 22.67 -8.48
CA ASP A 261 -17.13 24.01 -8.71
C ASP A 261 -17.04 24.86 -7.42
N GLU A 262 -17.57 26.08 -7.47
CA GLU A 262 -17.50 27.00 -6.34
C GLU A 262 -18.20 26.47 -5.08
N GLU A 263 -19.34 25.79 -5.24
CA GLU A 263 -20.09 25.18 -4.13
C GLU A 263 -19.38 23.98 -3.52
N GLY A 264 -18.85 23.08 -4.36
CA GLY A 264 -18.24 21.83 -3.91
C GLY A 264 -16.80 21.96 -3.40
N CYS A 265 -16.01 22.87 -3.97
CA CYS A 265 -14.58 23.00 -3.61
C CYS A 265 -14.09 24.46 -3.47
N GLY A 266 -14.99 25.44 -3.47
CA GLY A 266 -14.66 26.84 -3.30
C GLY A 266 -13.97 27.49 -4.52
N GLN A 267 -13.98 26.83 -5.68
CA GLN A 267 -13.36 27.31 -6.92
C GLN A 267 -14.24 27.02 -8.12
N ALA A 268 -14.47 28.01 -8.98
CA ALA A 268 -15.22 27.87 -10.22
C ALA A 268 -14.38 27.16 -11.29
N TYR A 269 -14.10 25.85 -11.10
CA TYR A 269 -13.26 25.06 -12.02
C TYR A 269 -14.07 24.43 -13.15
N MET A 270 -15.18 23.77 -12.81
CA MET A 270 -16.12 23.17 -13.77
C MET A 270 -17.54 23.71 -13.54
N THR A 271 -18.40 23.55 -14.54
CA THR A 271 -19.82 23.84 -14.42
C THR A 271 -20.61 22.57 -14.49
N PHE A 272 -21.57 22.39 -13.57
CA PHE A 272 -22.46 21.24 -13.49
C PHE A 272 -23.93 21.70 -13.55
N ALA A 273 -24.77 20.94 -14.23
CA ALA A 273 -26.20 21.19 -14.30
C ALA A 273 -26.87 20.94 -12.93
N SER A 274 -27.86 21.74 -12.57
CA SER A 274 -28.61 21.59 -11.31
C SER A 274 -29.32 20.24 -11.23
N GLU A 275 -29.86 19.76 -12.36
CA GLU A 275 -30.51 18.43 -12.46
C GLU A 275 -29.50 17.30 -12.15
N GLN A 276 -28.26 17.42 -12.59
CA GLN A 276 -27.22 16.46 -12.29
C GLN A 276 -26.86 16.44 -10.80
N LYS A 277 -26.76 17.61 -10.18
CA LYS A 277 -26.54 17.71 -8.72
C LYS A 277 -27.71 17.18 -7.91
N ALA A 278 -28.94 17.34 -8.40
CA ALA A 278 -30.13 16.76 -7.77
C ALA A 278 -30.18 15.23 -7.91
N HIS A 279 -29.74 14.68 -9.05
CA HIS A 279 -29.72 13.25 -9.32
C HIS A 279 -28.62 12.52 -8.52
N LEU A 280 -27.43 13.08 -8.44
CA LEU A 280 -26.30 12.57 -7.68
C LEU A 280 -25.79 13.63 -6.70
N PRO A 281 -26.45 13.88 -5.56
CA PRO A 281 -26.09 14.93 -4.63
C PRO A 281 -24.64 14.79 -4.12
N GLN A 282 -24.04 15.93 -3.77
CA GLN A 282 -22.76 15.95 -3.08
C GLN A 282 -22.81 15.10 -1.82
N GLY A 283 -21.73 14.35 -1.52
CA GLY A 283 -21.67 13.40 -0.41
C GLY A 283 -22.28 12.03 -0.72
N THR A 284 -22.91 11.84 -1.91
CA THR A 284 -23.38 10.51 -2.31
C THR A 284 -22.20 9.53 -2.44
N PRO A 285 -22.29 8.31 -1.87
CA PRO A 285 -21.24 7.30 -2.04
C PRO A 285 -21.00 6.95 -3.51
N VAL A 286 -19.76 7.04 -3.96
CA VAL A 286 -19.30 6.70 -5.31
C VAL A 286 -17.97 5.94 -5.25
N ILE A 287 -17.58 5.30 -6.34
CA ILE A 287 -16.25 4.71 -6.51
C ILE A 287 -15.46 5.62 -7.45
N ASN A 288 -14.46 6.32 -6.93
CA ASN A 288 -13.61 7.17 -7.76
C ASN A 288 -12.59 6.31 -8.51
N LEU A 289 -12.53 6.46 -9.83
CA LEU A 289 -11.70 5.70 -10.74
C LEU A 289 -10.49 6.54 -11.16
N HIS A 290 -9.29 5.95 -10.98
CA HIS A 290 -8.03 6.53 -11.40
C HIS A 290 -7.36 5.66 -12.47
N ILE A 291 -6.65 6.29 -13.38
CA ILE A 291 -6.02 5.65 -14.53
C ILE A 291 -4.50 5.74 -14.37
N PRO A 292 -3.84 4.64 -13.96
CA PRO A 292 -2.37 4.58 -13.91
C PRO A 292 -1.74 4.82 -15.27
N LYS A 293 -0.49 5.28 -15.29
CA LYS A 293 0.21 5.59 -16.56
C LYS A 293 0.41 4.36 -17.45
N ASP A 294 0.48 3.18 -16.86
CA ASP A 294 0.64 1.89 -17.54
C ASP A 294 -0.68 1.18 -17.86
N ALA A 295 -1.82 1.85 -17.64
CA ALA A 295 -3.14 1.24 -17.81
C ALA A 295 -3.40 0.79 -19.25
N ASN A 296 -3.76 -0.50 -19.40
CA ASN A 296 -4.33 -1.01 -20.64
C ASN A 296 -5.82 -0.66 -20.72
N LEU A 297 -6.17 0.30 -21.57
CA LEU A 297 -7.53 0.77 -21.75
C LEU A 297 -8.30 0.01 -22.84
N SER A 298 -7.91 -1.22 -23.19
CA SER A 298 -8.72 -2.02 -24.13
C SER A 298 -10.12 -2.28 -23.54
N PRO A 299 -11.18 -2.31 -24.36
CA PRO A 299 -12.56 -2.44 -23.88
C PRO A 299 -12.80 -3.64 -22.97
N ALA A 300 -12.17 -4.78 -23.27
CA ALA A 300 -12.31 -6.01 -22.48
C ALA A 300 -11.66 -5.87 -21.08
N THR A 301 -10.43 -5.35 -21.01
CA THR A 301 -9.73 -5.20 -19.73
C THR A 301 -10.37 -4.13 -18.83
N VAL A 302 -10.94 -3.08 -19.43
CA VAL A 302 -11.71 -2.07 -18.69
C VAL A 302 -13.02 -2.65 -18.15
N ALA A 303 -13.74 -3.44 -18.96
CA ALA A 303 -14.97 -4.09 -18.52
C ALA A 303 -14.70 -5.02 -17.34
N ASP A 304 -13.70 -5.89 -17.45
CA ASP A 304 -13.28 -6.80 -16.39
C ASP A 304 -12.90 -6.06 -15.09
N ALA A 305 -12.15 -4.95 -15.19
CA ALA A 305 -11.79 -4.14 -14.03
C ALA A 305 -13.00 -3.50 -13.32
N LEU A 306 -14.01 -3.04 -14.09
CA LEU A 306 -15.26 -2.51 -13.53
C LEU A 306 -16.07 -3.61 -12.85
N ASP A 307 -16.15 -4.81 -13.45
CA ASP A 307 -16.84 -5.97 -12.88
C ASP A 307 -16.14 -6.43 -11.58
N GLN A 308 -14.81 -6.48 -11.56
CA GLN A 308 -14.03 -6.74 -10.35
C GLN A 308 -14.34 -5.70 -9.26
N ALA A 309 -14.41 -4.41 -9.60
CA ALA A 309 -14.72 -3.36 -8.64
C ALA A 309 -16.15 -3.49 -8.09
N MET A 310 -17.13 -3.80 -8.94
CA MET A 310 -18.51 -4.05 -8.51
C MET A 310 -18.64 -5.23 -7.54
N ALA A 311 -17.80 -6.26 -7.69
CA ALA A 311 -17.76 -7.38 -6.75
C ALA A 311 -16.98 -7.05 -5.46
N PHE A 312 -15.85 -6.35 -5.59
CA PHE A 312 -14.92 -6.07 -4.49
C PHE A 312 -15.48 -5.10 -3.45
N PHE A 313 -16.00 -3.94 -3.88
CA PHE A 313 -16.39 -2.89 -2.94
C PHE A 313 -17.53 -3.30 -1.99
N PRO A 314 -18.60 -3.99 -2.43
CA PRO A 314 -19.61 -4.48 -1.51
C PRO A 314 -19.12 -5.53 -0.51
N GLN A 315 -18.11 -6.31 -0.89
CA GLN A 315 -17.52 -7.32 -0.03
C GLN A 315 -16.64 -6.70 1.06
N VAL A 316 -15.78 -5.73 0.68
CA VAL A 316 -14.80 -5.12 1.60
C VAL A 316 -15.38 -3.93 2.36
N PHE A 317 -16.35 -3.23 1.77
CA PHE A 317 -17.03 -2.05 2.32
C PHE A 317 -18.54 -2.16 2.18
N PRO A 318 -19.20 -3.07 2.88
CA PRO A 318 -20.66 -3.32 2.75
C PRO A 318 -21.52 -2.09 3.11
N GLU A 319 -20.98 -1.18 3.92
CA GLU A 319 -21.61 0.08 4.28
C GLU A 319 -21.58 1.12 3.14
N HIS A 320 -20.61 1.02 2.22
CA HIS A 320 -20.41 1.98 1.13
C HIS A 320 -21.20 1.57 -0.12
N ARG A 321 -22.50 1.90 -0.11
CA ARG A 321 -23.41 1.59 -1.23
C ARG A 321 -23.24 2.60 -2.36
N ALA A 322 -22.18 2.42 -3.15
CA ALA A 322 -21.86 3.32 -4.26
C ALA A 322 -22.98 3.32 -5.32
N LYS A 323 -23.31 4.53 -5.81
CA LYS A 323 -24.34 4.75 -6.84
C LYS A 323 -23.75 4.83 -8.25
N ALA A 324 -22.47 5.21 -8.37
CA ALA A 324 -21.77 5.38 -9.63
C ALA A 324 -20.27 5.22 -9.48
N PHE A 325 -19.60 4.92 -10.59
CA PHE A 325 -18.19 5.24 -10.75
C PHE A 325 -18.06 6.70 -11.13
N LEU A 326 -17.12 7.40 -10.49
CA LEU A 326 -16.76 8.79 -10.76
C LEU A 326 -15.36 8.82 -11.38
N CYS A 327 -15.13 9.60 -12.42
CA CYS A 327 -13.81 9.79 -13.00
C CYS A 327 -13.59 11.25 -13.38
N TYR A 328 -12.65 11.91 -12.72
CA TYR A 328 -12.09 13.19 -13.13
C TYR A 328 -10.82 12.95 -13.93
N SER A 329 -10.87 13.20 -15.25
CA SER A 329 -9.73 12.89 -16.12
C SER A 329 -9.72 13.74 -17.39
N TRP A 330 -8.52 14.12 -17.80
CA TRP A 330 -8.28 14.70 -19.11
C TRP A 330 -8.61 13.71 -20.25
N LEU A 331 -8.54 12.37 -20.00
CA LEU A 331 -8.88 11.33 -20.99
C LEU A 331 -10.38 11.32 -21.34
N LEU A 332 -11.22 11.91 -20.51
CA LEU A 332 -12.67 12.05 -20.76
C LEU A 332 -13.04 13.31 -21.53
N TYR A 333 -12.06 14.23 -21.74
CA TYR A 333 -12.38 15.52 -22.37
C TYR A 333 -12.85 15.35 -23.80
N PRO A 334 -14.05 15.85 -24.18
CA PRO A 334 -14.64 15.60 -25.50
C PRO A 334 -13.79 16.09 -26.68
N GLY A 335 -12.94 17.09 -26.48
CA GLY A 335 -12.02 17.60 -27.50
C GLY A 335 -11.06 16.55 -28.07
N LEU A 336 -10.76 15.47 -27.31
CA LEU A 336 -9.90 14.36 -27.78
C LEU A 336 -10.45 13.65 -29.03
N GLN A 337 -11.76 13.70 -29.27
CA GLN A 337 -12.38 13.14 -30.49
C GLN A 337 -11.84 13.78 -31.76
N ALA A 338 -11.36 15.02 -31.72
CA ALA A 338 -10.71 15.69 -32.84
C ALA A 338 -9.23 15.30 -33.04
N LEU A 339 -8.63 14.61 -32.08
CA LEU A 339 -7.21 14.24 -32.05
C LEU A 339 -6.96 12.75 -32.25
N LEU A 340 -7.93 11.91 -31.97
CA LEU A 340 -7.79 10.45 -31.94
C LEU A 340 -8.77 9.78 -32.89
N PRO A 341 -8.41 8.65 -33.51
CA PRO A 341 -9.35 7.85 -34.30
C PRO A 341 -10.44 7.27 -33.41
N LYS A 342 -11.63 7.04 -33.98
CA LYS A 342 -12.82 6.56 -33.23
C LYS A 342 -12.57 5.22 -32.51
N GLU A 343 -11.71 4.39 -33.07
CA GLU A 343 -11.33 3.07 -32.56
C GLU A 343 -10.29 3.13 -31.45
N SER A 344 -9.84 4.34 -31.09
CA SER A 344 -8.88 4.52 -30.00
C SER A 344 -9.42 4.01 -28.68
N ASN A 345 -8.64 3.20 -27.97
CA ASN A 345 -8.98 2.71 -26.62
C ASN A 345 -9.33 3.85 -25.65
N ILE A 346 -8.70 5.02 -25.80
CA ILE A 346 -9.01 6.21 -24.98
C ILE A 346 -10.44 6.68 -25.26
N LEU A 347 -10.86 6.78 -26.53
CA LEU A 347 -12.22 7.22 -26.87
C LEU A 347 -13.26 6.15 -26.49
N GLN A 348 -12.95 4.86 -26.66
CA GLN A 348 -13.81 3.77 -26.22
C GLN A 348 -13.96 3.72 -24.68
N PHE A 349 -12.90 4.02 -23.94
CA PHE A 349 -12.96 4.21 -22.48
C PHE A 349 -13.87 5.41 -22.13
N ALA A 350 -13.63 6.57 -22.73
CA ALA A 350 -14.41 7.78 -22.48
C ALA A 350 -15.91 7.61 -22.79
N ALA A 351 -16.23 6.87 -23.85
CA ALA A 351 -17.62 6.60 -24.28
C ALA A 351 -18.44 5.79 -23.25
N ARG A 352 -17.80 5.18 -22.23
CA ARG A 352 -18.49 4.49 -21.15
C ARG A 352 -19.12 5.45 -20.14
N PHE A 353 -18.64 6.70 -20.10
CA PHE A 353 -19.02 7.69 -19.09
C PHE A 353 -19.98 8.72 -19.67
N GLN A 354 -21.00 9.06 -18.89
CA GLN A 354 -21.76 10.28 -19.09
C GLN A 354 -20.91 11.45 -18.60
N ILE A 355 -20.57 12.38 -19.48
CA ILE A 355 -19.83 13.59 -19.12
C ILE A 355 -20.80 14.57 -18.47
N ILE A 356 -20.54 14.95 -17.22
CA ILE A 356 -21.41 15.82 -16.41
C ILE A 356 -20.78 17.20 -16.16
N GLY A 357 -19.48 17.34 -16.39
CA GLY A 357 -18.77 18.62 -16.25
C GLY A 357 -17.49 18.62 -17.07
N GLN A 358 -17.02 19.81 -17.47
CA GLN A 358 -15.77 19.94 -18.21
C GLN A 358 -15.12 21.31 -17.96
N ALA A 359 -13.78 21.35 -18.06
CA ALA A 359 -12.97 22.55 -18.00
C ALA A 359 -12.01 22.61 -19.19
N ARG A 360 -11.92 23.78 -19.82
CA ARG A 360 -11.00 24.05 -20.95
C ARG A 360 -9.60 24.44 -20.45
N ASP A 361 -9.08 23.68 -19.48
CA ASP A 361 -7.72 23.84 -18.99
C ASP A 361 -6.82 22.74 -19.55
N PRO A 362 -5.91 23.05 -20.49
CA PRO A 362 -5.02 22.07 -21.08
C PRO A 362 -3.80 21.75 -20.21
N ALA A 363 -3.60 22.39 -19.07
CA ALA A 363 -2.36 22.32 -18.30
C ALA A 363 -2.05 20.88 -17.85
N GLU A 364 -3.04 20.19 -17.27
CA GLU A 364 -2.88 18.81 -16.83
C GLU A 364 -2.71 17.86 -18.02
N SER A 365 -3.50 17.99 -19.06
CA SER A 365 -3.36 17.22 -20.30
C SER A 365 -1.96 17.35 -20.90
N ILE A 366 -1.43 18.57 -21.01
CA ILE A 366 -0.08 18.82 -21.52
C ILE A 366 0.97 18.15 -20.62
N ARG A 367 0.81 18.26 -19.31
CA ARG A 367 1.71 17.62 -18.34
C ARG A 367 1.69 16.09 -18.47
N ARG A 368 0.53 15.49 -18.67
CA ARG A 368 0.37 14.03 -18.83
C ARG A 368 0.92 13.55 -20.17
N ILE A 369 0.68 14.25 -21.25
CA ILE A 369 1.09 13.86 -22.62
C ILE A 369 2.59 14.07 -22.81
N TYR A 370 3.13 15.22 -22.36
CA TYR A 370 4.49 15.67 -22.68
C TYR A 370 5.45 15.74 -21.48
N GLY A 371 4.96 15.48 -20.27
CA GLY A 371 5.73 15.59 -19.02
C GLY A 371 5.84 17.02 -18.48
N LYS A 372 5.89 18.04 -19.33
CA LYS A 372 5.87 19.47 -19.00
C LYS A 372 5.44 20.30 -20.19
N ARG A 373 5.18 21.59 -19.99
CA ARG A 373 5.04 22.56 -21.06
C ARG A 373 6.42 23.01 -21.53
N PHE A 374 6.64 23.07 -22.84
CA PHE A 374 7.88 23.54 -23.43
C PHE A 374 7.68 24.93 -24.06
N PRO A 375 8.71 25.82 -24.04
CA PRO A 375 8.60 27.16 -24.61
C PRO A 375 8.47 27.15 -26.14
N ARG A 376 9.09 26.14 -26.80
CA ARG A 376 9.11 26.04 -28.27
C ARG A 376 8.51 24.71 -28.70
N LYS A 377 7.81 24.74 -29.85
CA LYS A 377 7.10 23.60 -30.41
C LYS A 377 8.03 22.43 -30.74
N GLU A 378 9.22 22.72 -31.19
CA GLU A 378 10.24 21.73 -31.58
C GLU A 378 10.75 20.90 -30.42
N ASN A 379 10.60 21.39 -29.20
CA ASN A 379 11.06 20.71 -27.99
C ASN A 379 10.05 19.68 -27.42
N TYR A 380 8.84 19.62 -27.99
CA TYR A 380 7.86 18.65 -27.52
C TYR A 380 8.15 17.27 -28.09
N PRO A 381 8.16 16.19 -27.25
CA PRO A 381 8.30 14.82 -27.74
C PRO A 381 7.14 14.45 -28.65
N GLN A 382 7.44 13.62 -29.66
CA GLN A 382 6.49 13.18 -30.66
C GLN A 382 6.51 11.65 -30.84
N ASP A 383 6.78 10.92 -29.77
CA ASP A 383 6.97 9.47 -29.76
C ASP A 383 5.65 8.73 -30.01
N THR A 384 4.55 9.27 -29.46
CA THR A 384 3.23 8.65 -29.57
C THR A 384 2.34 9.35 -30.61
N GLN A 385 1.33 8.65 -31.13
CA GLN A 385 0.33 9.25 -32.02
C GLN A 385 -0.37 10.45 -31.38
N LEU A 386 -0.77 10.32 -30.10
CA LEU A 386 -1.43 11.40 -29.37
C LEU A 386 -0.52 12.63 -29.23
N GLN A 387 0.77 12.45 -28.94
CA GLN A 387 1.74 13.56 -28.89
C GLN A 387 1.81 14.31 -30.22
N ARG A 388 1.89 13.60 -31.34
CA ARG A 388 1.93 14.20 -32.68
C ARG A 388 0.64 14.94 -32.99
N GLN A 389 -0.52 14.35 -32.69
CA GLN A 389 -1.83 14.93 -33.03
C GLN A 389 -2.20 16.13 -32.14
N ALA A 390 -1.78 16.12 -30.88
CA ALA A 390 -2.06 17.20 -29.94
C ALA A 390 -1.11 18.41 -30.09
N LEU A 391 0.05 18.24 -30.77
CA LEU A 391 1.05 19.27 -30.92
C LEU A 391 0.53 20.49 -31.70
N GLY A 392 0.46 21.64 -31.03
CA GLY A 392 -0.10 22.87 -31.59
C GLY A 392 -1.63 22.93 -31.61
N ARG A 393 -2.31 21.91 -31.11
CA ARG A 393 -3.78 21.82 -31.04
C ARG A 393 -4.28 21.75 -29.59
N PHE A 394 -3.65 22.50 -28.69
CA PHE A 394 -3.93 22.46 -27.24
C PHE A 394 -5.34 22.96 -26.86
N SER A 395 -6.04 23.65 -27.76
CA SER A 395 -7.46 24.01 -27.59
C SER A 395 -8.40 22.79 -27.54
N PHE A 396 -7.97 21.64 -28.03
CA PHE A 396 -8.71 20.37 -27.95
C PHE A 396 -8.37 19.57 -26.69
N LEU A 397 -7.53 20.08 -25.81
CA LEU A 397 -7.17 19.50 -24.53
C LEU A 397 -7.92 20.21 -23.40
N GLY A 398 -8.24 19.47 -22.36
CA GLY A 398 -8.96 19.93 -21.18
C GLY A 398 -9.13 18.80 -20.18
N GLU A 399 -10.03 18.97 -19.24
CA GLU A 399 -10.42 17.97 -18.26
C GLU A 399 -11.93 17.80 -18.26
N ALA A 400 -12.41 16.62 -17.89
CA ALA A 400 -13.81 16.34 -17.74
C ALA A 400 -14.10 15.49 -16.51
N CYS A 401 -15.31 15.66 -15.97
CA CYS A 401 -15.92 14.79 -14.98
C CYS A 401 -16.91 13.87 -15.70
N GLY A 402 -16.74 12.58 -15.54
CA GLY A 402 -17.67 11.57 -16.05
C GLY A 402 -18.18 10.67 -14.94
N ILE A 403 -19.42 10.24 -15.08
CA ILE A 403 -20.03 9.21 -14.23
C ILE A 403 -20.43 8.00 -15.07
N LEU A 404 -20.36 6.82 -14.43
CA LEU A 404 -20.92 5.57 -14.93
C LEU A 404 -21.78 5.00 -13.82
N GLU A 405 -23.11 5.02 -14.00
CA GLU A 405 -24.06 4.56 -12.98
C GLU A 405 -23.91 3.06 -12.71
N ILE A 406 -24.06 2.70 -11.44
CA ILE A 406 -24.11 1.30 -11.00
C ILE A 406 -25.60 0.90 -10.91
N PRO A 407 -26.06 -0.10 -11.69
CA PRO A 407 -27.45 -0.52 -11.67
C PRO A 407 -27.92 -0.99 -10.28
N ALA A 408 -29.08 -0.57 -9.83
CA ALA A 408 -29.64 -0.93 -8.52
C ALA A 408 -29.84 -2.46 -8.35
N SER A 409 -30.01 -3.20 -9.43
CA SER A 409 -30.15 -4.67 -9.44
C SER A 409 -28.86 -5.43 -9.09
N GLN A 410 -27.70 -4.75 -9.13
CA GLN A 410 -26.40 -5.32 -8.78
C GLN A 410 -25.94 -4.91 -7.37
N ALA A 411 -26.72 -4.11 -6.64
CA ALA A 411 -26.46 -3.87 -5.23
C ALA A 411 -26.74 -5.17 -4.44
N PRO A 412 -25.79 -5.67 -3.61
CA PRO A 412 -25.96 -6.92 -2.89
C PRO A 412 -27.19 -6.86 -2.01
N GLN A 413 -28.10 -7.83 -2.18
CA GLN A 413 -29.20 -8.06 -1.25
C GLN A 413 -28.57 -8.51 0.07
N VAL A 414 -28.76 -7.72 1.12
CA VAL A 414 -28.42 -8.12 2.48
C VAL A 414 -29.20 -9.38 2.78
N ALA A 415 -28.50 -10.51 2.97
CA ALA A 415 -29.09 -11.67 3.59
C ALA A 415 -29.64 -11.23 4.95
N GLN A 416 -30.95 -11.14 5.06
CA GLN A 416 -31.61 -10.96 6.34
C GLN A 416 -31.26 -12.18 7.18
N SER A 417 -30.34 -11.99 8.15
CA SER A 417 -30.14 -12.97 9.21
C SER A 417 -31.47 -13.10 9.94
N SER A 418 -32.20 -14.16 9.62
CA SER A 418 -33.33 -14.62 10.39
C SER A 418 -32.86 -14.89 11.82
N GLN A 419 -33.18 -13.97 12.71
CA GLN A 419 -33.22 -14.23 14.14
C GLN A 419 -34.34 -15.24 14.36
N THR A 420 -34.00 -16.46 14.67
CA THR A 420 -34.82 -17.41 15.41
C THR A 420 -33.99 -17.98 16.56
#